data_51e3311e8d69932a68a0967f583f1e70
#
_entry.id   51e3311e8d69932a68a0967f583f1e70
#
_cell.length_a   1.000
_cell.length_b   1.000
_cell.length_c   1.000
_cell.angle_alpha   90.00
_cell.angle_beta   90.00
_cell.angle_gamma   90.00
#
_symmetry.space_group_name_H-M   'P 1'
#
loop_
_entity.id
_entity.type
_entity.pdbx_description
1 polymer ?
#
loop_
_entity_poly.entity_id
_entity_poly.type
_entity_poly.pdbx_seq_one_letter_code
_entity_poly.pdbx_strand_id
1 'polypeptide(L)'
;MEINKLQQLLSEMSLQEKIGQMVQLTGVYFDKEAVLTGVVDEQLPPEWIIQYSGSVLGVIGKEKICDIQSKYMEQHPHHIPLLFMADVIHGCRTIFPIPLGQACSFNPELVSEAASIAASEASSEGLKATFSPMIDVSRDPRWGRIMESFGEDPYVNGVMGEAMVDGYQQKNDEGIAACLKHFAGYGAVNAGREYNDVEISQRTFLEQYVKPFRMALKAKPAMVMTAFNAIDRKPISGNKELLRDLLRDKEGFDGTVISDWGSIGQLKEQGVAANMDEAASQAIEAGVDIDMMSPAYMFRLEELVKNGQIPESFIDESAFRVLMMKNQLGLFENPFAVSYTHLRAHETSQDL
;
A
#
# COMPACT_ATOMS: atom_id res chain seq x y z
N MET A 1 -12.18 -17.74 -0.14
CA MET A 1 -13.28 -17.83 0.86
C MET A 1 -14.51 -17.09 0.35
N GLU A 2 -15.74 -17.55 0.68
CA GLU A 2 -16.98 -16.84 0.31
C GLU A 2 -17.16 -15.55 1.13
N ILE A 3 -17.74 -14.50 0.54
CA ILE A 3 -17.93 -13.19 1.19
C ILE A 3 -18.68 -13.29 2.52
N ASN A 4 -19.74 -14.12 2.58
CA ASN A 4 -20.51 -14.32 3.82
C ASN A 4 -19.65 -14.89 4.96
N LYS A 5 -18.68 -15.76 4.65
CA LYS A 5 -17.74 -16.29 5.63
C LYS A 5 -16.74 -15.25 6.11
N LEU A 6 -16.32 -14.32 5.25
CA LEU A 6 -15.49 -13.19 5.65
C LEU A 6 -16.26 -12.21 6.56
N GLN A 7 -17.53 -11.95 6.27
CA GLN A 7 -18.38 -11.14 7.13
C GLN A 7 -18.59 -11.79 8.50
N GLN A 8 -18.79 -13.11 8.53
CA GLN A 8 -18.87 -13.87 9.76
C GLN A 8 -17.55 -13.78 10.54
N LEU A 9 -16.41 -14.01 9.88
CA LEU A 9 -15.08 -13.88 10.49
C LEU A 9 -14.90 -12.49 11.13
N LEU A 10 -15.22 -11.41 10.39
CA LEU A 10 -15.14 -10.05 10.92
C LEU A 10 -16.02 -9.88 12.17
N SER A 11 -17.22 -10.45 12.20
CA SER A 11 -18.12 -10.34 13.35
C SER A 11 -17.65 -11.11 14.58
N GLU A 12 -16.82 -12.12 14.41
CA GLU A 12 -16.23 -12.95 15.48
C GLU A 12 -14.92 -12.33 16.03
N MET A 13 -14.29 -11.41 15.28
CA MET A 13 -13.06 -10.73 15.69
C MET A 13 -13.32 -9.72 16.82
N SER A 14 -12.42 -9.67 17.77
CA SER A 14 -12.34 -8.60 18.78
C SER A 14 -11.97 -7.27 18.14
N LEU A 15 -12.22 -6.16 18.83
CA LEU A 15 -11.80 -4.83 18.37
C LEU A 15 -10.29 -4.74 18.14
N GLN A 16 -9.48 -5.36 19.01
CA GLN A 16 -8.02 -5.39 18.85
C GLN A 16 -7.58 -6.15 17.60
N GLU A 17 -8.22 -7.29 17.29
CA GLU A 17 -7.91 -8.06 16.08
C GLU A 17 -8.27 -7.27 14.81
N LYS A 18 -9.43 -6.57 14.81
CA LYS A 18 -9.84 -5.71 13.70
C LYS A 18 -8.83 -4.57 13.49
N ILE A 19 -8.45 -3.85 14.56
CA ILE A 19 -7.46 -2.77 14.51
C ILE A 19 -6.11 -3.31 14.06
N GLY A 20 -5.70 -4.49 14.55
CA GLY A 20 -4.46 -5.14 14.12
C GLY A 20 -4.40 -5.33 12.60
N GLN A 21 -5.50 -5.76 11.96
CA GLN A 21 -5.55 -5.90 10.50
C GLN A 21 -5.31 -4.58 9.76
N MET A 22 -5.56 -3.45 10.40
CA MET A 22 -5.39 -2.10 9.86
C MET A 22 -4.00 -1.52 10.11
N VAL A 23 -3.07 -2.27 10.68
CA VAL A 23 -1.70 -1.83 10.98
C VAL A 23 -0.71 -2.61 10.14
N GLN A 24 0.21 -1.87 9.50
CA GLN A 24 1.38 -2.44 8.87
C GLN A 24 2.60 -2.19 9.73
N LEU A 25 3.35 -3.24 10.01
CA LEU A 25 4.62 -3.17 10.73
C LEU A 25 5.80 -3.47 9.79
N THR A 26 6.97 -2.92 10.12
CA THR A 26 8.23 -3.33 9.48
C THR A 26 8.66 -4.72 9.95
N GLY A 27 9.42 -5.40 9.10
CA GLY A 27 9.93 -6.76 9.35
C GLY A 27 10.76 -6.91 10.61
N VAL A 28 11.37 -5.84 11.14
CA VAL A 28 12.23 -5.90 12.34
C VAL A 28 11.49 -6.40 13.61
N TYR A 29 10.16 -6.33 13.63
CA TYR A 29 9.36 -6.87 14.73
C TYR A 29 9.12 -8.39 14.61
N PHE A 30 9.39 -8.97 13.45
CA PHE A 30 9.20 -10.39 13.15
C PHE A 30 10.52 -11.12 12.88
N ASP A 31 11.51 -10.42 12.33
CA ASP A 31 12.82 -10.94 12.00
C ASP A 31 13.91 -9.92 12.39
N LYS A 32 14.79 -10.31 13.30
CA LYS A 32 15.89 -9.44 13.79
C LYS A 32 16.91 -9.06 12.71
N GLU A 33 16.95 -9.82 11.61
CA GLU A 33 17.82 -9.56 10.46
C GLU A 33 17.14 -8.68 9.38
N ALA A 34 15.86 -8.35 9.54
CA ALA A 34 15.16 -7.50 8.59
C ALA A 34 15.76 -6.09 8.54
N VAL A 35 15.81 -5.53 7.34
CA VAL A 35 16.34 -4.17 7.13
C VAL A 35 15.25 -3.15 7.41
N LEU A 36 15.57 -2.19 8.27
CA LEU A 36 14.71 -1.05 8.51
C LEU A 36 14.90 0.01 7.41
N THR A 37 13.83 0.35 6.71
CA THR A 37 13.86 1.27 5.57
C THR A 37 13.34 2.68 5.86
N GLY A 38 12.89 2.95 7.09
CA GLY A 38 12.34 4.24 7.49
C GLY A 38 12.53 4.53 8.98
N VAL A 39 12.01 5.66 9.42
CA VAL A 39 12.05 6.07 10.84
C VAL A 39 11.01 5.27 11.62
N VAL A 40 11.41 4.70 12.74
CA VAL A 40 10.52 4.00 13.69
C VAL A 40 10.32 4.90 14.90
N ASP A 41 9.10 4.94 15.42
CA ASP A 41 8.80 5.63 16.67
C ASP A 41 9.60 5.00 17.83
N GLU A 42 9.99 5.82 18.80
CA GLU A 42 10.69 5.35 20.01
C GLU A 42 9.79 4.42 20.84
N GLN A 43 8.48 4.57 20.74
CA GLN A 43 7.52 3.73 21.41
C GLN A 43 7.33 2.40 20.66
N LEU A 44 7.67 1.30 21.32
CA LEU A 44 7.48 -0.03 20.75
C LEU A 44 5.98 -0.37 20.60
N PRO A 45 5.58 -1.05 19.51
CA PRO A 45 4.21 -1.54 19.37
C PRO A 45 3.80 -2.40 20.57
N PRO A 46 2.54 -2.30 21.04
CA PRO A 46 2.01 -3.24 22.00
C PRO A 46 2.09 -4.69 21.49
N GLU A 47 2.27 -5.65 22.38
CA GLU A 47 2.41 -7.06 22.00
C GLU A 47 1.22 -7.57 21.15
N TRP A 48 0.00 -7.14 21.49
CA TRP A 48 -1.20 -7.53 20.73
C TRP A 48 -1.21 -6.96 19.30
N ILE A 49 -0.55 -5.81 19.04
CA ILE A 49 -0.38 -5.29 17.68
C ILE A 49 0.52 -6.21 16.87
N ILE A 50 1.64 -6.67 17.44
CA ILE A 50 2.52 -7.62 16.74
C ILE A 50 1.78 -8.94 16.48
N GLN A 51 0.95 -9.38 17.43
CA GLN A 51 0.16 -10.60 17.33
C GLN A 51 -0.96 -10.51 16.29
N TYR A 52 -1.54 -9.31 16.04
CA TYR A 52 -2.73 -9.15 15.19
C TYR A 52 -2.49 -8.28 13.95
N SER A 53 -1.27 -7.77 13.72
CA SER A 53 -0.98 -6.91 12.57
C SER A 53 -1.38 -7.56 11.25
N GLY A 54 -2.00 -6.75 10.36
CA GLY A 54 -2.52 -7.27 9.09
C GLY A 54 -1.44 -7.50 8.05
N SER A 55 -0.35 -6.75 8.11
CA SER A 55 0.68 -6.77 7.07
C SER A 55 2.08 -6.44 7.60
N VAL A 56 3.08 -6.86 6.84
CA VAL A 56 4.50 -6.68 7.15
C VAL A 56 5.23 -6.15 5.93
N LEU A 57 6.04 -5.11 6.15
CA LEU A 57 6.89 -4.50 5.13
C LEU A 57 8.34 -4.96 5.26
N GLY A 58 8.97 -5.30 4.11
CA GLY A 58 10.42 -5.41 4.01
C GLY A 58 11.00 -6.76 4.48
N VAL A 59 10.18 -7.80 4.59
CA VAL A 59 10.67 -9.19 4.70
C VAL A 59 10.63 -9.82 3.32
N ILE A 60 11.77 -10.32 2.87
CA ILE A 60 11.93 -11.01 1.59
C ILE A 60 12.62 -12.35 1.84
N GLY A 61 12.25 -13.34 1.09
CA GLY A 61 12.81 -14.69 1.16
C GLY A 61 11.80 -15.72 1.65
N LYS A 62 11.54 -16.68 0.77
CA LYS A 62 10.52 -17.71 0.94
C LYS A 62 10.56 -18.39 2.29
N GLU A 63 11.74 -18.85 2.69
CA GLU A 63 11.92 -19.64 3.93
C GLU A 63 11.60 -18.79 5.16
N LYS A 64 12.09 -17.55 5.20
CA LYS A 64 11.80 -16.58 6.27
C LYS A 64 10.30 -16.25 6.35
N ILE A 65 9.69 -15.95 5.21
CA ILE A 65 8.26 -15.62 5.14
C ILE A 65 7.42 -16.81 5.60
N CYS A 66 7.74 -18.04 5.17
CA CYS A 66 7.02 -19.24 5.61
C CYS A 66 7.16 -19.49 7.12
N ASP A 67 8.35 -19.29 7.68
CA ASP A 67 8.59 -19.45 9.13
C ASP A 67 7.82 -18.41 9.95
N ILE A 68 7.88 -17.13 9.56
CA ILE A 68 7.10 -16.05 10.21
C ILE A 68 5.60 -16.31 10.09
N GLN A 69 5.12 -16.64 8.88
CA GLN A 69 3.71 -16.90 8.62
C GLN A 69 3.17 -18.06 9.48
N SER A 70 3.93 -19.16 9.58
CA SER A 70 3.54 -20.32 10.39
C SER A 70 3.38 -19.94 11.86
N LYS A 71 4.42 -19.31 12.43
CA LYS A 71 4.41 -18.89 13.84
C LYS A 71 3.31 -17.86 14.13
N TYR A 72 3.11 -16.92 13.22
CA TYR A 72 2.08 -15.90 13.36
C TYR A 72 0.67 -16.52 13.35
N MET A 73 0.38 -17.38 12.38
CA MET A 73 -0.93 -18.02 12.25
C MET A 73 -1.26 -18.98 13.42
N GLU A 74 -0.24 -19.66 13.99
CA GLU A 74 -0.42 -20.48 15.18
C GLU A 74 -0.87 -19.67 16.40
N GLN A 75 -0.43 -18.42 16.50
CA GLN A 75 -0.75 -17.54 17.63
C GLN A 75 -2.03 -16.72 17.40
N HIS A 76 -2.43 -16.50 16.14
CA HIS A 76 -3.61 -15.71 15.80
C HIS A 76 -4.90 -16.53 16.03
N PRO A 77 -5.87 -16.05 16.84
CA PRO A 77 -7.08 -16.83 17.22
C PRO A 77 -7.88 -17.34 16.02
N HIS A 78 -7.95 -16.57 14.96
CA HIS A 78 -8.66 -16.92 13.72
C HIS A 78 -7.74 -17.40 12.60
N HIS A 79 -6.44 -17.63 12.87
CA HIS A 79 -5.46 -18.05 11.89
C HIS A 79 -5.42 -17.18 10.62
N ILE A 80 -5.67 -15.87 10.76
CA ILE A 80 -5.63 -14.90 9.65
C ILE A 80 -4.17 -14.73 9.21
N PRO A 81 -3.83 -14.93 7.93
CA PRO A 81 -2.46 -14.82 7.47
C PRO A 81 -1.98 -13.36 7.43
N LEU A 82 -0.66 -13.15 7.64
CA LEU A 82 0.02 -11.89 7.33
C LEU A 82 0.05 -11.64 5.83
N LEU A 83 0.00 -10.37 5.44
CA LEU A 83 0.25 -9.93 4.06
C LEU A 83 1.67 -9.34 3.98
N PHE A 84 2.58 -10.02 3.28
CA PHE A 84 3.95 -9.56 3.08
C PHE A 84 4.03 -8.63 1.88
N MET A 85 4.59 -7.44 2.10
CA MET A 85 4.68 -6.36 1.12
C MET A 85 6.12 -5.84 1.00
N ALA A 86 6.49 -5.35 -0.17
CA ALA A 86 7.77 -4.64 -0.39
C ALA A 86 7.67 -3.68 -1.57
N ASP A 87 8.66 -2.80 -1.71
CA ASP A 87 8.84 -1.94 -2.88
C ASP A 87 9.49 -2.74 -4.02
N VAL A 88 8.68 -3.18 -4.99
CA VAL A 88 9.13 -3.81 -6.23
C VAL A 88 8.82 -2.83 -7.36
N ILE A 89 9.64 -1.78 -7.51
CA ILE A 89 9.32 -0.61 -8.36
C ILE A 89 9.72 -0.83 -9.81
N HIS A 90 10.91 -1.40 -10.05
CA HIS A 90 11.39 -1.69 -11.39
C HIS A 90 12.17 -3.01 -11.45
N GLY A 91 11.67 -4.01 -10.76
CA GLY A 91 12.24 -5.36 -10.69
C GLY A 91 12.38 -5.88 -9.26
N CYS A 92 12.58 -7.18 -9.13
CA CYS A 92 12.82 -7.86 -7.86
C CYS A 92 14.23 -8.47 -7.86
N ARG A 93 14.46 -9.55 -8.59
CA ARG A 93 15.78 -10.12 -8.88
C ARG A 93 16.34 -9.57 -10.19
N THR A 94 15.54 -9.57 -11.24
CA THR A 94 15.84 -8.91 -12.50
C THR A 94 15.56 -7.42 -12.35
N ILE A 95 16.58 -6.59 -12.56
CA ILE A 95 16.46 -5.13 -12.47
C ILE A 95 16.23 -4.56 -13.86
N PHE A 96 15.05 -3.98 -14.06
CA PHE A 96 14.65 -3.26 -15.26
C PHE A 96 15.07 -1.78 -15.17
N PRO A 97 15.04 -1.03 -16.30
CA PRO A 97 15.20 0.42 -16.24
C PRO A 97 14.22 1.07 -15.23
N ILE A 98 14.64 2.17 -14.62
CA ILE A 98 13.76 2.95 -13.76
C ILE A 98 12.48 3.37 -14.52
N PRO A 99 11.35 3.61 -13.85
CA PRO A 99 10.08 3.94 -14.53
C PRO A 99 10.19 5.08 -15.53
N LEU A 100 10.94 6.13 -15.21
CA LEU A 100 11.23 7.21 -16.16
C LEU A 100 11.94 6.71 -17.45
N GLY A 101 12.86 5.77 -17.31
CA GLY A 101 13.52 5.12 -18.45
C GLY A 101 12.57 4.21 -19.22
N GLN A 102 11.71 3.46 -18.53
CA GLN A 102 10.68 2.65 -19.18
C GLN A 102 9.69 3.51 -19.98
N ALA A 103 9.30 4.69 -19.45
CA ALA A 103 8.44 5.63 -20.14
C ALA A 103 9.02 6.11 -21.49
N CYS A 104 10.35 6.23 -21.60
CA CYS A 104 11.03 6.61 -22.85
C CYS A 104 10.85 5.60 -23.97
N SER A 105 10.41 4.38 -23.70
CA SER A 105 10.05 3.39 -24.72
C SER A 105 8.74 3.74 -25.45
N PHE A 106 7.87 4.52 -24.83
CA PHE A 106 6.48 4.74 -25.27
C PHE A 106 5.72 3.45 -25.60
N ASN A 107 6.12 2.35 -24.95
CA ASN A 107 5.54 1.02 -25.18
C ASN A 107 4.98 0.43 -23.88
N PRO A 108 3.66 0.53 -23.62
CA PRO A 108 3.00 -0.02 -22.43
C PRO A 108 3.14 -1.55 -22.31
N GLU A 109 3.24 -2.27 -23.42
CA GLU A 109 3.36 -3.73 -23.42
C GLU A 109 4.69 -4.17 -22.79
N LEU A 110 5.80 -3.47 -23.08
CA LEU A 110 7.10 -3.73 -22.41
C LEU A 110 7.05 -3.44 -20.91
N VAL A 111 6.30 -2.40 -20.51
CA VAL A 111 6.12 -2.05 -19.09
C VAL A 111 5.33 -3.15 -18.36
N SER A 112 4.24 -3.63 -18.98
CA SER A 112 3.44 -4.73 -18.45
C SER A 112 4.25 -6.04 -18.35
N GLU A 113 5.06 -6.36 -19.37
CA GLU A 113 5.92 -7.55 -19.37
C GLU A 113 6.98 -7.48 -18.25
N ALA A 114 7.66 -6.35 -18.10
CA ALA A 114 8.63 -6.14 -17.02
C ALA A 114 7.98 -6.27 -15.63
N ALA A 115 6.79 -5.70 -15.45
CA ALA A 115 6.02 -5.82 -14.20
C ALA A 115 5.59 -7.26 -13.94
N SER A 116 5.20 -8.02 -14.97
CA SER A 116 4.82 -9.42 -14.86
C SER A 116 5.99 -10.31 -14.41
N ILE A 117 7.18 -10.10 -14.97
CA ILE A 117 8.41 -10.80 -14.55
C ILE A 117 8.73 -10.44 -13.09
N ALA A 118 8.71 -9.16 -12.75
CA ALA A 118 8.96 -8.70 -11.39
C ALA A 118 7.96 -9.27 -10.37
N ALA A 119 6.68 -9.39 -10.75
CA ALA A 119 5.64 -10.01 -9.94
C ALA A 119 5.91 -11.50 -9.68
N SER A 120 6.25 -12.25 -10.73
CA SER A 120 6.58 -13.67 -10.62
C SER A 120 7.78 -13.92 -9.71
N GLU A 121 8.84 -13.09 -9.86
CA GLU A 121 10.02 -13.15 -8.99
C GLU A 121 9.66 -12.82 -7.54
N ALA A 122 8.90 -11.72 -7.30
CA ALA A 122 8.47 -11.31 -5.97
C ALA A 122 7.55 -12.34 -5.31
N SER A 123 6.60 -12.91 -6.05
CA SER A 123 5.73 -13.98 -5.57
C SER A 123 6.54 -15.23 -5.20
N SER A 124 7.61 -15.56 -5.95
CA SER A 124 8.50 -16.66 -5.63
C SER A 124 9.28 -16.46 -4.32
N GLU A 125 9.50 -15.20 -3.92
CA GLU A 125 10.09 -14.83 -2.64
C GLU A 125 9.07 -14.76 -1.48
N GLY A 126 7.78 -14.98 -1.76
CA GLY A 126 6.70 -14.96 -0.77
C GLY A 126 5.97 -13.61 -0.63
N LEU A 127 6.34 -12.60 -1.41
CA LEU A 127 5.62 -11.33 -1.44
C LEU A 127 4.27 -11.47 -2.13
N LYS A 128 3.25 -10.78 -1.62
CA LYS A 128 1.90 -10.78 -2.20
C LYS A 128 1.39 -9.38 -2.54
N ALA A 129 2.17 -8.32 -2.24
CA ALA A 129 1.84 -6.95 -2.63
C ALA A 129 3.11 -6.11 -2.83
N THR A 130 2.99 -5.12 -3.73
CA THR A 130 4.04 -4.13 -3.95
C THR A 130 3.49 -2.71 -3.86
N PHE A 131 4.34 -1.75 -3.45
CA PHE A 131 4.04 -0.32 -3.47
C PHE A 131 4.44 0.30 -4.81
N SER A 132 3.86 -0.20 -5.87
CA SER A 132 4.07 0.21 -7.27
C SER A 132 2.78 -0.05 -8.07
N PRO A 133 2.52 0.73 -9.13
CA PRO A 133 3.35 1.79 -9.72
C PRO A 133 3.21 3.16 -9.04
N MET A 134 4.29 3.96 -9.13
CA MET A 134 4.25 5.37 -8.84
C MET A 134 3.87 6.15 -10.11
N ILE A 135 2.71 6.82 -10.07
CA ILE A 135 2.15 7.55 -11.22
C ILE A 135 2.01 9.06 -10.94
N ASP A 136 2.85 9.57 -10.05
CA ASP A 136 2.95 11.00 -9.78
C ASP A 136 3.47 11.76 -10.99
N VAL A 137 2.77 12.81 -11.38
CA VAL A 137 3.19 13.67 -12.48
C VAL A 137 4.30 14.60 -12.01
N SER A 138 5.52 14.38 -12.49
CA SER A 138 6.73 15.10 -12.08
C SER A 138 7.05 16.21 -13.06
N ARG A 139 6.71 17.47 -12.72
CA ARG A 139 6.99 18.62 -13.59
C ARG A 139 8.24 19.40 -13.20
N ASP A 140 8.61 19.35 -11.93
CA ASP A 140 9.83 20.01 -11.46
C ASP A 140 10.98 19.00 -11.40
N PRO A 141 12.01 19.12 -12.25
CA PRO A 141 13.12 18.17 -12.29
C PRO A 141 14.02 18.21 -11.05
N ARG A 142 13.80 19.15 -10.13
CA ARG A 142 14.49 19.20 -8.83
C ARG A 142 13.90 18.25 -7.80
N TRP A 143 12.68 17.72 -8.04
CA TRP A 143 12.07 16.76 -7.14
C TRP A 143 12.87 15.45 -7.11
N GLY A 144 13.26 15.00 -5.92
CA GLY A 144 14.15 13.85 -5.74
C GLY A 144 13.58 12.51 -6.21
N ARG A 145 12.25 12.40 -6.41
CA ARG A 145 11.54 11.17 -6.77
C ARG A 145 11.14 11.09 -8.25
N ILE A 146 11.62 11.99 -9.11
CA ILE A 146 11.24 11.99 -10.53
C ILE A 146 11.56 10.67 -11.24
N MET A 147 12.58 9.96 -10.81
CA MET A 147 13.02 8.69 -11.39
C MET A 147 12.02 7.54 -11.16
N GLU A 148 11.18 7.64 -10.13
CA GLU A 148 10.23 6.61 -9.75
C GLU A 148 8.93 6.66 -10.58
N SER A 149 8.63 7.79 -11.26
CA SER A 149 7.43 8.00 -12.07
C SER A 149 7.72 7.94 -13.58
N PHE A 150 6.66 7.98 -14.37
CA PHE A 150 6.76 7.96 -15.83
C PHE A 150 6.92 9.35 -16.47
N GLY A 151 7.24 10.39 -15.67
CA GLY A 151 7.60 11.72 -16.12
C GLY A 151 6.51 12.79 -15.96
N GLU A 152 6.52 13.78 -16.84
CA GLU A 152 5.73 15.02 -16.68
C GLU A 152 4.35 14.99 -17.35
N ASP A 153 4.09 14.00 -18.20
CA ASP A 153 2.82 13.90 -18.94
C ASP A 153 1.82 13.03 -18.19
N PRO A 154 0.62 13.56 -17.85
CA PRO A 154 -0.39 12.82 -17.11
C PRO A 154 -1.01 11.67 -17.90
N TYR A 155 -1.01 11.73 -19.24
CA TYR A 155 -1.49 10.64 -20.05
C TYR A 155 -0.52 9.46 -20.08
N VAL A 156 0.78 9.76 -20.26
CA VAL A 156 1.83 8.73 -20.22
C VAL A 156 1.86 8.05 -18.86
N ASN A 157 1.82 8.81 -17.74
CA ASN A 157 1.73 8.23 -16.39
C ASN A 157 0.51 7.33 -16.24
N GLY A 158 -0.64 7.72 -16.78
CA GLY A 158 -1.87 6.93 -16.72
C GLY A 158 -1.78 5.62 -17.49
N VAL A 159 -1.31 5.67 -18.75
CA VAL A 159 -1.20 4.49 -19.63
C VAL A 159 -0.14 3.50 -19.12
N MET A 160 1.04 4.01 -18.73
CA MET A 160 2.11 3.16 -18.19
C MET A 160 1.74 2.60 -16.82
N GLY A 161 1.04 3.39 -15.99
CA GLY A 161 0.52 2.93 -14.70
C GLY A 161 -0.52 1.82 -14.85
N GLU A 162 -1.48 1.96 -15.77
CA GLU A 162 -2.47 0.91 -16.11
C GLU A 162 -1.74 -0.38 -16.53
N ALA A 163 -0.80 -0.27 -17.47
CA ALA A 163 -0.03 -1.42 -17.97
C ALA A 163 0.79 -2.11 -16.87
N MET A 164 1.40 -1.34 -15.97
CA MET A 164 2.18 -1.89 -14.85
C MET A 164 1.28 -2.61 -13.83
N VAL A 165 0.09 -2.08 -13.54
CA VAL A 165 -0.91 -2.78 -12.69
C VAL A 165 -1.32 -4.10 -13.31
N ASP A 166 -1.64 -4.12 -14.61
CA ASP A 166 -2.01 -5.34 -15.34
C ASP A 166 -0.88 -6.39 -15.27
N GLY A 167 0.37 -5.95 -15.39
CA GLY A 167 1.54 -6.82 -15.29
C GLY A 167 1.71 -7.40 -13.86
N TYR A 168 1.62 -6.58 -12.81
CA TYR A 168 1.74 -7.06 -11.44
C TYR A 168 0.58 -7.98 -11.03
N GLN A 169 -0.66 -7.65 -11.41
CA GLN A 169 -1.87 -8.37 -11.04
C GLN A 169 -2.28 -9.43 -12.08
N GLN A 170 -1.31 -9.98 -12.81
CA GLN A 170 -1.56 -11.03 -13.80
C GLN A 170 -2.48 -12.13 -13.27
N LYS A 171 -3.31 -12.71 -14.14
CA LYS A 171 -4.37 -13.67 -13.78
C LYS A 171 -3.83 -15.10 -13.57
N ASN A 172 -2.75 -15.23 -12.83
CA ASN A 172 -2.18 -16.52 -12.44
C ASN A 172 -1.74 -16.46 -10.98
N ASP A 173 -1.32 -17.58 -10.41
CA ASP A 173 -0.88 -17.67 -9.03
C ASP A 173 0.45 -16.94 -8.74
N GLU A 174 1.07 -16.34 -9.76
CA GLU A 174 2.33 -15.61 -9.69
C GLU A 174 2.14 -14.09 -9.58
N GLY A 175 0.90 -13.59 -9.74
CA GLY A 175 0.56 -12.19 -9.58
C GLY A 175 0.67 -11.72 -8.12
N ILE A 176 0.94 -10.42 -7.96
CA ILE A 176 0.95 -9.72 -6.67
C ILE A 176 0.04 -8.48 -6.73
N ALA A 177 -0.49 -8.06 -5.61
CA ALA A 177 -1.29 -6.84 -5.51
C ALA A 177 -0.45 -5.60 -5.86
N ALA A 178 -0.98 -4.74 -6.74
CA ALA A 178 -0.41 -3.45 -7.07
C ALA A 178 -0.99 -2.35 -6.17
N CYS A 179 -0.17 -1.32 -5.90
CA CYS A 179 -0.55 -0.13 -5.15
C CYS A 179 -0.25 1.12 -5.97
N LEU A 180 -1.29 1.81 -6.46
CA LEU A 180 -1.08 3.10 -7.10
C LEU A 180 -0.63 4.14 -6.08
N LYS A 181 0.46 4.85 -6.35
CA LYS A 181 1.00 5.86 -5.44
C LYS A 181 1.47 7.11 -6.19
N HIS A 182 1.46 8.26 -5.55
CA HIS A 182 0.85 8.61 -4.26
C HIS A 182 -0.38 9.48 -4.53
N PHE A 183 -1.54 9.06 -4.10
CA PHE A 183 -2.79 9.78 -4.33
C PHE A 183 -2.89 10.98 -3.36
N ALA A 184 -2.91 12.24 -3.81
CA ALA A 184 -2.62 12.69 -5.16
C ALA A 184 -1.89 14.05 -5.13
N GLY A 185 -1.21 14.34 -6.22
CA GLY A 185 -0.58 15.66 -6.39
C GLY A 185 0.83 15.78 -5.81
N TYR A 186 1.46 14.71 -5.38
CA TYR A 186 2.78 14.73 -4.72
C TYR A 186 3.87 15.29 -5.63
N GLY A 187 3.86 15.00 -6.92
CA GLY A 187 4.81 15.59 -7.88
C GLY A 187 4.62 17.08 -8.14
N ALA A 188 3.59 17.72 -7.55
CA ALA A 188 3.34 19.16 -7.67
C ALA A 188 3.91 19.99 -6.51
N VAL A 189 4.65 19.37 -5.58
CA VAL A 189 5.21 20.05 -4.41
C VAL A 189 6.05 21.27 -4.80
N ASN A 190 5.88 22.36 -4.05
CA ASN A 190 6.49 23.64 -4.34
C ASN A 190 8.03 23.54 -4.44
N ALA A 191 8.57 23.95 -5.58
CA ALA A 191 10.01 23.92 -5.90
C ALA A 191 10.66 22.54 -5.79
N GLY A 192 9.90 21.45 -5.99
CA GLY A 192 10.39 20.08 -5.89
C GLY A 192 10.81 19.66 -4.48
N ARG A 193 10.33 20.33 -3.44
CA ARG A 193 10.69 20.03 -2.05
C ARG A 193 9.80 18.91 -1.51
N GLU A 194 10.41 17.84 -1.07
CA GLU A 194 9.70 16.73 -0.42
C GLU A 194 8.83 17.21 0.75
N TYR A 195 7.66 16.58 0.91
CA TYR A 195 6.69 16.83 1.98
C TYR A 195 6.06 18.23 2.00
N ASN A 196 6.33 19.05 0.98
CA ASN A 196 5.85 20.43 0.97
C ASN A 196 4.39 20.51 0.49
N ASP A 197 3.75 21.66 0.77
CA ASP A 197 2.40 21.97 0.31
C ASP A 197 2.33 22.11 -1.21
N VAL A 198 1.14 21.88 -1.73
CA VAL A 198 0.77 22.03 -3.13
C VAL A 198 -0.31 23.09 -3.24
N GLU A 199 0.01 24.18 -3.93
CA GLU A 199 -0.93 25.24 -4.27
C GLU A 199 -1.26 25.22 -5.76
N ILE A 200 -2.36 24.58 -6.11
CA ILE A 200 -2.83 24.45 -7.49
C ILE A 200 -4.34 24.63 -7.54
N SER A 201 -4.85 25.09 -8.70
CA SER A 201 -6.29 25.15 -8.90
C SER A 201 -6.92 23.76 -8.91
N GLN A 202 -8.18 23.65 -8.48
CA GLN A 202 -8.94 22.41 -8.56
C GLN A 202 -8.94 21.81 -9.99
N ARG A 203 -9.04 22.67 -11.01
CA ARG A 203 -8.97 22.24 -12.41
C ARG A 203 -7.63 21.57 -12.72
N THR A 204 -6.51 22.22 -12.38
CA THR A 204 -5.17 21.66 -12.60
C THR A 204 -5.00 20.34 -11.85
N PHE A 205 -5.48 20.28 -10.60
CA PHE A 205 -5.44 19.08 -9.81
C PHE A 205 -6.16 17.90 -10.51
N LEU A 206 -7.40 18.10 -10.94
CA LEU A 206 -8.19 17.04 -11.59
C LEU A 206 -7.67 16.64 -12.97
N GLU A 207 -7.23 17.62 -13.78
CA GLU A 207 -6.79 17.37 -15.15
C GLU A 207 -5.36 16.86 -15.27
N GLN A 208 -4.50 17.13 -14.28
CA GLN A 208 -3.09 16.77 -14.34
C GLN A 208 -2.71 15.67 -13.34
N TYR A 209 -3.15 15.77 -12.09
CA TYR A 209 -2.67 14.91 -11.01
C TYR A 209 -3.64 13.79 -10.62
N VAL A 210 -4.95 13.96 -10.82
CA VAL A 210 -5.94 12.88 -10.65
C VAL A 210 -6.11 12.05 -11.92
N LYS A 211 -5.90 12.63 -13.09
CA LYS A 211 -6.08 11.95 -14.38
C LYS A 211 -5.29 10.65 -14.51
N PRO A 212 -4.00 10.54 -14.14
CA PRO A 212 -3.27 9.27 -14.19
C PRO A 212 -3.94 8.18 -13.34
N PHE A 213 -4.39 8.53 -12.13
CA PHE A 213 -5.10 7.60 -11.26
C PHE A 213 -6.40 7.12 -11.88
N ARG A 214 -7.23 8.03 -12.40
CA ARG A 214 -8.47 7.69 -13.12
C ARG A 214 -8.24 6.71 -14.26
N MET A 215 -7.12 6.83 -14.96
CA MET A 215 -6.76 5.92 -16.06
C MET A 215 -6.32 4.57 -15.51
N ALA A 216 -5.37 4.54 -14.56
CA ALA A 216 -4.82 3.32 -14.01
C ALA A 216 -5.81 2.53 -13.12
N LEU A 217 -6.83 3.19 -12.54
CA LEU A 217 -7.92 2.53 -11.81
C LEU A 217 -8.72 1.55 -12.69
N LYS A 218 -8.68 1.68 -14.01
CA LYS A 218 -9.33 0.73 -14.93
C LYS A 218 -8.75 -0.68 -14.84
N ALA A 219 -7.45 -0.81 -14.51
CA ALA A 219 -6.79 -2.08 -14.24
C ALA A 219 -7.15 -2.67 -12.87
N LYS A 220 -8.00 -2.00 -12.08
CA LYS A 220 -8.46 -2.43 -10.75
C LYS A 220 -7.32 -2.76 -9.78
N PRO A 221 -6.43 -1.80 -9.48
CA PRO A 221 -5.38 -2.02 -8.50
C PRO A 221 -5.97 -2.39 -7.14
N ALA A 222 -5.31 -3.29 -6.43
CA ALA A 222 -5.77 -3.74 -5.10
C ALA A 222 -5.66 -2.64 -4.05
N MET A 223 -4.69 -1.73 -4.20
CA MET A 223 -4.40 -0.68 -3.23
C MET A 223 -4.17 0.68 -3.90
N VAL A 224 -4.43 1.73 -3.11
CA VAL A 224 -4.00 3.11 -3.37
C VAL A 224 -3.30 3.63 -2.11
N MET A 225 -2.13 4.25 -2.27
CA MET A 225 -1.38 4.88 -1.17
C MET A 225 -1.61 6.38 -1.15
N THR A 226 -1.85 6.94 0.04
CA THR A 226 -2.00 8.38 0.22
C THR A 226 -0.65 9.09 0.11
N ALA A 227 -0.66 10.32 -0.42
CA ALA A 227 0.54 11.14 -0.53
C ALA A 227 0.87 11.89 0.78
N PHE A 228 2.13 12.28 0.94
CA PHE A 228 2.59 13.05 2.10
C PHE A 228 2.18 14.53 2.09
N ASN A 229 1.98 15.09 0.91
CA ASN A 229 1.71 16.52 0.75
C ASN A 229 0.33 16.92 1.26
N ALA A 230 0.18 18.22 1.53
CA ALA A 230 -1.12 18.84 1.65
C ALA A 230 -1.51 19.51 0.32
N ILE A 231 -2.80 19.54 0.02
CA ILE A 231 -3.39 20.37 -1.04
C ILE A 231 -4.30 21.38 -0.37
N ASP A 232 -4.07 22.66 -0.66
CA ASP A 232 -4.82 23.76 -0.05
C ASP A 232 -4.82 23.63 1.50
N ARG A 233 -3.64 23.33 2.05
CA ARG A 233 -3.38 23.11 3.49
C ARG A 233 -4.13 21.92 4.13
N LYS A 234 -4.75 21.04 3.34
CA LYS A 234 -5.37 19.81 3.81
C LYS A 234 -4.48 18.63 3.43
N PRO A 235 -3.80 17.99 4.39
CA PRO A 235 -3.01 16.78 4.14
C PRO A 235 -3.87 15.65 3.59
N ILE A 236 -3.32 14.90 2.64
CA ILE A 236 -4.09 13.88 1.92
C ILE A 236 -4.59 12.79 2.86
N SER A 237 -3.75 12.30 3.79
CA SER A 237 -4.12 11.20 4.70
C SER A 237 -5.28 11.53 5.66
N GLY A 238 -5.59 12.82 5.87
CA GLY A 238 -6.76 13.28 6.64
C GLY A 238 -7.88 13.89 5.79
N ASN A 239 -7.80 13.80 4.46
CA ASN A 239 -8.70 14.51 3.57
C ASN A 239 -9.85 13.64 3.06
N LYS A 240 -10.98 13.68 3.78
CA LYS A 240 -12.19 12.92 3.43
C LYS A 240 -12.72 13.26 2.02
N GLU A 241 -12.68 14.55 1.61
CA GLU A 241 -13.17 14.97 0.29
C GLU A 241 -12.37 14.31 -0.84
N LEU A 242 -11.06 14.06 -0.63
CA LEU A 242 -10.23 13.42 -1.64
C LEU A 242 -10.29 11.90 -1.57
N LEU A 243 -10.33 11.30 -0.38
CA LEU A 243 -10.26 9.84 -0.27
C LEU A 243 -11.65 9.18 -0.37
N ARG A 244 -12.70 9.74 0.27
CA ARG A 244 -14.06 9.19 0.15
C ARG A 244 -14.79 9.75 -1.07
N ASP A 245 -14.98 11.07 -1.14
CA ASP A 245 -15.89 11.63 -2.13
C ASP A 245 -15.28 11.58 -3.55
N LEU A 246 -13.96 11.83 -3.70
CA LEU A 246 -13.32 11.77 -5.01
C LEU A 246 -12.87 10.35 -5.36
N LEU A 247 -11.94 9.74 -4.57
CA LEU A 247 -11.34 8.46 -4.94
C LEU A 247 -12.35 7.31 -4.91
N ARG A 248 -13.15 7.18 -3.82
CA ARG A 248 -14.09 6.08 -3.71
C ARG A 248 -15.38 6.32 -4.49
N ASP A 249 -16.07 7.44 -4.20
CA ASP A 249 -17.44 7.63 -4.74
C ASP A 249 -17.42 8.04 -6.20
N LYS A 250 -16.55 8.98 -6.59
CA LYS A 250 -16.52 9.52 -7.95
C LYS A 250 -15.67 8.70 -8.91
N GLU A 251 -14.48 8.27 -8.51
CA GLU A 251 -13.59 7.46 -9.36
C GLU A 251 -13.84 5.96 -9.21
N GLY A 252 -14.66 5.53 -8.25
CA GLY A 252 -15.14 4.16 -8.08
C GLY A 252 -14.12 3.18 -7.51
N PHE A 253 -13.16 3.65 -6.71
CA PHE A 253 -12.17 2.77 -6.08
C PHE A 253 -12.76 2.04 -4.88
N ASP A 254 -12.82 0.72 -4.94
CA ASP A 254 -13.35 -0.18 -3.90
C ASP A 254 -12.28 -0.98 -3.13
N GLY A 255 -11.01 -0.84 -3.53
CA GLY A 255 -9.88 -1.50 -2.88
C GLY A 255 -9.43 -0.85 -1.55
N THR A 256 -8.25 -1.25 -1.09
CA THR A 256 -7.67 -0.82 0.19
C THR A 256 -6.88 0.47 0.04
N VAL A 257 -7.14 1.46 0.90
CA VAL A 257 -6.32 2.68 1.01
C VAL A 257 -5.30 2.49 2.13
N ILE A 258 -4.02 2.62 1.79
CA ILE A 258 -2.92 2.58 2.75
C ILE A 258 -2.28 3.96 2.89
N SER A 259 -1.90 4.35 4.11
CA SER A 259 -1.09 5.56 4.31
C SER A 259 0.33 5.37 3.78
N ASP A 260 1.01 6.45 3.43
CA ASP A 260 2.47 6.39 3.30
C ASP A 260 3.14 6.33 4.68
N TRP A 261 4.44 6.04 4.72
CA TRP A 261 5.20 5.81 5.95
C TRP A 261 5.06 6.95 6.94
N GLY A 262 4.39 6.68 8.06
CA GLY A 262 4.17 7.65 9.14
C GLY A 262 3.27 8.83 8.78
N SER A 263 2.63 8.85 7.59
CA SER A 263 1.91 10.04 7.11
C SER A 263 0.69 10.41 7.95
N ILE A 264 0.05 9.46 8.63
CA ILE A 264 -1.03 9.78 9.58
C ILE A 264 -0.48 10.57 10.76
N GLY A 265 0.66 10.15 11.33
CA GLY A 265 1.32 10.89 12.41
C GLY A 265 1.70 12.32 12.01
N GLN A 266 2.09 12.51 10.75
CA GLN A 266 2.46 13.84 10.22
C GLN A 266 1.30 14.85 10.18
N LEU A 267 0.04 14.44 10.31
CA LEU A 267 -1.10 15.37 10.43
C LEU A 267 -0.92 16.33 11.61
N LYS A 268 -0.23 15.88 12.67
CA LYS A 268 0.11 16.72 13.81
C LYS A 268 1.20 17.74 13.45
N GLU A 269 2.30 17.32 12.80
CA GLU A 269 3.37 18.22 12.36
C GLU A 269 2.89 19.22 11.31
N GLN A 270 1.95 18.83 10.46
CA GLN A 270 1.31 19.68 9.47
C GLN A 270 0.27 20.65 10.09
N GLY A 271 0.02 20.55 11.41
CA GLY A 271 -0.79 21.49 12.16
C GLY A 271 -2.29 21.37 11.95
N VAL A 272 -2.78 20.26 11.42
CA VAL A 272 -4.22 19.99 11.22
C VAL A 272 -4.82 19.10 12.30
N ALA A 273 -3.98 18.46 13.09
CA ALA A 273 -4.36 17.69 14.28
C ALA A 273 -3.57 18.20 15.50
N ALA A 274 -4.25 18.44 16.62
CA ALA A 274 -3.61 18.91 17.85
C ALA A 274 -2.80 17.80 18.55
N ASN A 275 -3.19 16.56 18.35
CA ASN A 275 -2.59 15.39 18.97
C ASN A 275 -2.81 14.14 18.09
N MET A 276 -2.30 13.00 18.54
CA MET A 276 -2.37 11.75 17.81
C MET A 276 -3.80 11.16 17.77
N ASP A 277 -4.66 11.50 18.74
CA ASP A 277 -6.08 11.08 18.73
C ASP A 277 -6.83 11.73 17.57
N GLU A 278 -6.64 13.03 17.38
CA GLU A 278 -7.23 13.75 16.26
C GLU A 278 -6.66 13.29 14.92
N ALA A 279 -5.37 12.99 14.84
CA ALA A 279 -4.75 12.46 13.64
C ALA A 279 -5.35 11.09 13.25
N ALA A 280 -5.48 10.17 14.20
CA ALA A 280 -6.11 8.87 14.00
C ALA A 280 -7.58 9.01 13.59
N SER A 281 -8.34 9.90 14.26
CA SER A 281 -9.75 10.16 13.95
C SER A 281 -9.92 10.70 12.54
N GLN A 282 -9.14 11.71 12.15
CA GLN A 282 -9.21 12.30 10.80
C GLN A 282 -8.87 11.27 9.72
N ALA A 283 -7.85 10.44 9.92
CA ALA A 283 -7.42 9.46 8.94
C ALA A 283 -8.45 8.34 8.74
N ILE A 284 -9.01 7.77 9.82
CA ILE A 284 -10.02 6.71 9.71
C ILE A 284 -11.33 7.25 9.12
N GLU A 285 -11.75 8.46 9.50
CA GLU A 285 -12.91 9.13 8.93
C GLU A 285 -12.71 9.46 7.44
N ALA A 286 -11.49 9.83 7.05
CA ALA A 286 -11.12 10.03 5.66
C ALA A 286 -11.11 8.72 4.85
N GLY A 287 -11.05 7.56 5.48
CA GLY A 287 -11.13 6.25 4.84
C GLY A 287 -9.77 5.63 4.51
N VAL A 288 -8.73 5.95 5.29
CA VAL A 288 -7.45 5.23 5.27
C VAL A 288 -7.65 3.91 6.01
N ASP A 289 -7.46 2.80 5.32
CA ASP A 289 -7.72 1.45 5.84
C ASP A 289 -6.50 0.84 6.55
N ILE A 290 -5.28 1.16 6.10
CA ILE A 290 -4.04 0.66 6.69
C ILE A 290 -3.14 1.83 7.06
N ASP A 291 -2.70 1.85 8.32
CA ASP A 291 -1.68 2.75 8.85
C ASP A 291 -0.29 2.13 8.69
N MET A 292 0.53 2.73 7.80
CA MET A 292 1.91 2.31 7.61
C MET A 292 2.81 3.00 8.64
N MET A 293 3.18 2.26 9.68
CA MET A 293 4.23 2.63 10.64
C MET A 293 4.01 3.91 11.47
N SER A 294 2.82 4.55 11.45
CA SER A 294 2.57 5.63 12.39
C SER A 294 2.07 5.10 13.74
N PRO A 295 2.26 5.85 14.82
CA PRO A 295 1.72 5.47 16.14
C PRO A 295 0.22 5.73 16.27
N ALA A 296 -0.47 6.15 15.19
CA ALA A 296 -1.85 6.61 15.27
C ALA A 296 -2.83 5.44 15.52
N TYR A 297 -2.95 4.49 14.60
CA TYR A 297 -3.94 3.44 14.73
C TYR A 297 -3.62 2.47 15.87
N MET A 298 -2.37 2.03 15.97
CA MET A 298 -1.96 1.03 16.95
C MET A 298 -2.09 1.47 18.42
N PHE A 299 -2.02 2.77 18.70
CA PHE A 299 -2.07 3.27 20.08
C PHE A 299 -3.37 3.99 20.42
N ARG A 300 -4.15 4.45 19.41
CA ARG A 300 -5.24 5.38 19.68
C ARG A 300 -6.64 4.85 19.34
N LEU A 301 -6.79 4.04 18.27
CA LEU A 301 -8.12 3.65 17.80
C LEU A 301 -8.93 2.87 18.83
N GLU A 302 -8.31 1.99 19.61
CA GLU A 302 -9.03 1.20 20.61
C GLU A 302 -9.72 2.10 21.65
N GLU A 303 -8.99 3.10 22.18
CA GLU A 303 -9.53 4.04 23.16
C GLU A 303 -10.58 4.97 22.55
N LEU A 304 -10.36 5.45 21.35
CA LEU A 304 -11.29 6.34 20.61
C LEU A 304 -12.64 5.66 20.39
N VAL A 305 -12.64 4.36 20.05
CA VAL A 305 -13.87 3.58 19.90
C VAL A 305 -14.52 3.32 21.26
N LYS A 306 -13.78 2.88 22.28
CA LYS A 306 -14.30 2.62 23.62
C LYS A 306 -14.93 3.85 24.27
N ASN A 307 -14.40 5.03 23.98
CA ASN A 307 -14.90 6.31 24.49
C ASN A 307 -16.04 6.90 23.63
N GLY A 308 -16.44 6.21 22.55
CA GLY A 308 -17.51 6.65 21.66
C GLY A 308 -17.17 7.86 20.79
N GLN A 309 -15.88 8.17 20.64
CA GLN A 309 -15.39 9.28 19.79
C GLN A 309 -15.39 8.87 18.32
N ILE A 310 -15.16 7.59 18.02
CA ILE A 310 -15.23 7.01 16.68
C ILE A 310 -16.21 5.83 16.69
N PRO A 311 -17.15 5.74 15.74
CA PRO A 311 -17.99 4.55 15.57
C PRO A 311 -17.15 3.32 15.20
N GLU A 312 -17.41 2.17 15.85
CA GLU A 312 -16.73 0.90 15.51
C GLU A 312 -16.94 0.51 14.03
N SER A 313 -18.04 0.98 13.42
CA SER A 313 -18.31 0.72 12.01
C SER A 313 -17.23 1.21 11.04
N PHE A 314 -16.43 2.23 11.39
CA PHE A 314 -15.26 2.64 10.58
C PHE A 314 -14.14 1.60 10.66
N ILE A 315 -13.98 0.99 11.83
CA ILE A 315 -13.00 -0.11 12.02
C ILE A 315 -13.45 -1.33 11.22
N ASP A 316 -14.74 -1.69 11.32
CA ASP A 316 -15.31 -2.82 10.57
C ASP A 316 -15.16 -2.65 9.07
N GLU A 317 -15.45 -1.46 8.56
CA GLU A 317 -15.33 -1.12 7.14
C GLU A 317 -13.88 -1.30 6.64
N SER A 318 -12.92 -0.77 7.36
CA SER A 318 -11.50 -0.81 6.97
C SER A 318 -10.92 -2.21 7.13
N ALA A 319 -11.15 -2.88 8.26
CA ALA A 319 -10.72 -4.26 8.48
C ALA A 319 -11.30 -5.20 7.42
N PHE A 320 -12.58 -5.03 7.06
CA PHE A 320 -13.21 -5.83 6.00
C PHE A 320 -12.54 -5.67 4.65
N ARG A 321 -12.14 -4.45 4.25
CA ARG A 321 -11.39 -4.24 3.00
C ARG A 321 -10.04 -4.95 3.01
N VAL A 322 -9.34 -4.93 4.15
CA VAL A 322 -8.07 -5.66 4.29
C VAL A 322 -8.30 -7.17 4.18
N LEU A 323 -9.31 -7.72 4.84
CA LEU A 323 -9.67 -9.14 4.73
C LEU A 323 -10.08 -9.52 3.30
N MET A 324 -10.85 -8.67 2.62
CA MET A 324 -11.23 -8.86 1.21
C MET A 324 -10.00 -8.91 0.30
N MET A 325 -9.02 -8.00 0.48
CA MET A 325 -7.78 -8.01 -0.28
C MET A 325 -7.00 -9.32 -0.03
N LYS A 326 -6.84 -9.75 1.21
CA LYS A 326 -6.20 -11.04 1.54
C LYS A 326 -6.92 -12.22 0.87
N ASN A 327 -8.24 -12.18 0.84
CA ASN A 327 -9.05 -13.21 0.20
C ASN A 327 -8.87 -13.23 -1.32
N GLN A 328 -8.86 -12.07 -1.96
CA GLN A 328 -8.61 -11.94 -3.42
C GLN A 328 -7.21 -12.44 -3.82
N LEU A 329 -6.24 -12.31 -2.91
CA LEU A 329 -4.88 -12.83 -3.08
C LEU A 329 -4.73 -14.32 -2.75
N GLY A 330 -5.84 -15.00 -2.41
CA GLY A 330 -5.85 -16.43 -2.10
C GLY A 330 -5.16 -16.82 -0.80
N LEU A 331 -4.86 -15.85 0.09
CA LEU A 331 -4.11 -16.10 1.32
C LEU A 331 -4.85 -17.00 2.31
N PHE A 332 -6.19 -17.00 2.32
CA PHE A 332 -6.97 -17.88 3.19
C PHE A 332 -7.00 -19.34 2.70
N GLU A 333 -6.85 -19.57 1.40
CA GLU A 333 -6.77 -20.90 0.80
C GLU A 333 -5.35 -21.44 0.83
N ASN A 334 -4.37 -20.59 0.58
CA ASN A 334 -2.96 -20.96 0.53
C ASN A 334 -2.05 -19.84 1.07
N PRO A 335 -1.91 -19.72 2.40
CA PRO A 335 -1.08 -18.68 3.04
C PRO A 335 0.42 -18.84 2.75
N PHE A 336 0.85 -20.00 2.26
CA PHE A 336 2.23 -20.35 1.94
C PHE A 336 2.48 -20.48 0.43
N ALA A 337 1.54 -19.97 -0.40
CA ALA A 337 1.68 -20.03 -1.85
C ALA A 337 2.94 -19.31 -2.32
N VAL A 338 3.88 -20.09 -2.82
CA VAL A 338 5.12 -19.63 -3.42
C VAL A 338 5.31 -20.39 -4.73
N SER A 339 5.42 -19.65 -5.85
CA SER A 339 5.63 -20.30 -7.14
C SER A 339 7.04 -20.90 -7.22
N TYR A 340 7.10 -22.15 -7.68
CA TYR A 340 8.36 -22.88 -7.89
C TYR A 340 8.86 -22.82 -9.32
N THR A 341 8.05 -22.31 -10.25
CA THR A 341 8.29 -22.45 -11.69
C THR A 341 9.52 -21.68 -12.16
N HIS A 342 9.82 -20.53 -11.56
CA HIS A 342 10.98 -19.72 -11.96
C HIS A 342 12.33 -20.20 -11.38
N LEU A 343 12.36 -20.88 -10.24
CA LEU A 343 13.60 -21.39 -9.67
C LEU A 343 14.26 -22.44 -10.57
N ARG A 344 13.48 -23.23 -11.31
CA ARG A 344 14.00 -24.25 -12.25
C ARG A 344 14.57 -23.66 -13.55
N ALA A 345 14.10 -22.49 -13.99
CA ALA A 345 14.59 -21.88 -15.22
C ALA A 345 15.99 -21.23 -15.06
N HIS A 346 16.35 -20.79 -13.86
CA HIS A 346 17.67 -20.24 -13.57
C HIS A 346 18.73 -21.29 -13.25
N GLU A 347 18.36 -22.43 -12.66
CA GLU A 347 19.29 -23.52 -12.40
C GLU A 347 19.80 -24.18 -13.70
N THR A 348 18.99 -24.19 -14.76
CA THR A 348 19.39 -24.74 -16.07
C THR A 348 20.30 -23.84 -16.90
N SER A 349 20.42 -22.55 -16.59
CA SER A 349 21.31 -21.63 -17.30
C SER A 349 22.73 -21.54 -16.70
N GLN A 350 22.97 -22.12 -15.52
CA GLN A 350 24.31 -22.22 -14.92
C GLN A 350 25.05 -23.51 -15.26
N ASP A 351 24.38 -24.49 -15.87
CA ASP A 351 24.95 -25.77 -16.26
C ASP A 351 25.29 -25.85 -17.77
N LEU A 352 25.31 -24.68 -18.46
CA LEU A 352 25.82 -24.52 -19.82
C LEU A 352 26.96 -23.49 -19.86
#